data_cf4996ee5f6d864e986d3624e281e958
#
_entry.id   cf4996ee5f6d864e986d3624e281e958
#
_cell.length_a   1.000
_cell.length_b   1.000
_cell.length_c   1.000
_cell.angle_alpha   90.00
_cell.angle_beta   90.00
_cell.angle_gamma   90.00
#
_symmetry.space_group_name_H-M   'P 1'
#
loop_
_entity.id
_entity.type
_entity.pdbx_description
1 polymer ?
#
loop_
_entity_poly.entity_id
_entity_poly.type
_entity_poly.pdbx_seq_one_letter_code
_entity_poly.pdbx_strand_id
1 'polypeptide(L)'
;AAMEEQLGLNKPFFVRYFDWVLGCLHGDFGISYVNPKRTVAGELLRCLPATLQLAGTSFVIVAVLSIPIGFLCAVYKDGWFDKIMRGLVFVTTAMPAYWVGLLLMWGIGVKLNWLPTNGNGTWRHLILPSFTVALSYISTYIRLIRNNMLENMKQDYVLYANVRGLPQKAILVKHILKNSMHTCIVAMGMSIPQLISGTIV
;
A
#
# COMPACT_ATOMS: atom_id res chain seq x y z
N ALA A 1 18.70 0.69 -40.15
CA ALA A 1 19.84 -0.20 -40.30
C ALA A 1 20.73 -0.24 -39.04
N ALA A 2 21.47 0.82 -38.66
CA ALA A 2 22.38 0.79 -37.49
C ALA A 2 21.66 0.53 -36.15
N MET A 3 20.48 1.10 -35.95
CA MET A 3 19.68 0.92 -34.74
C MET A 3 19.02 -0.47 -34.65
N GLU A 4 18.65 -1.03 -35.78
CA GLU A 4 18.11 -2.38 -35.88
C GLU A 4 19.16 -3.44 -35.56
N GLU A 5 20.41 -3.21 -35.96
CA GLU A 5 21.54 -4.07 -35.68
C GLU A 5 21.95 -3.99 -34.18
N GLN A 6 21.97 -2.79 -33.59
CA GLN A 6 22.19 -2.58 -32.15
C GLN A 6 21.12 -3.24 -31.28
N LEU A 7 19.87 -3.28 -31.75
CA LEU A 7 18.75 -3.90 -31.05
C LEU A 7 18.61 -5.40 -31.35
N GLY A 8 19.47 -5.96 -32.23
CA GLY A 8 19.45 -7.35 -32.61
C GLY A 8 18.17 -7.78 -33.34
N LEU A 9 17.47 -6.83 -33.98
CA LEU A 9 16.19 -7.10 -34.67
C LEU A 9 16.35 -8.05 -35.87
N ASN A 10 17.55 -8.24 -36.34
CA ASN A 10 17.90 -9.17 -37.43
C ASN A 10 17.91 -10.66 -37.00
N LYS A 11 17.89 -10.94 -35.69
CA LYS A 11 17.86 -12.31 -35.16
C LYS A 11 16.43 -12.84 -35.05
N PRO A 12 16.22 -14.18 -35.21
CA PRO A 12 14.91 -14.80 -34.96
C PRO A 12 14.39 -14.47 -33.54
N PHE A 13 13.06 -14.35 -33.39
CA PHE A 13 12.41 -13.96 -32.13
C PHE A 13 12.86 -14.82 -30.94
N PHE A 14 12.93 -16.13 -31.07
CA PHE A 14 13.30 -17.01 -29.96
C PHE A 14 14.76 -16.80 -29.52
N VAL A 15 15.68 -16.55 -30.45
CA VAL A 15 17.09 -16.28 -30.12
C VAL A 15 17.19 -14.98 -29.31
N ARG A 16 16.50 -13.92 -29.75
CA ARG A 16 16.44 -12.64 -29.05
C ARG A 16 15.85 -12.79 -27.64
N TYR A 17 14.78 -13.55 -27.51
CA TYR A 17 14.13 -13.79 -26.23
C TYR A 17 15.08 -14.49 -25.24
N PHE A 18 15.73 -15.56 -25.66
CA PHE A 18 16.66 -16.30 -24.81
C PHE A 18 17.93 -15.48 -24.49
N ASP A 19 18.50 -14.74 -25.46
CA ASP A 19 19.62 -13.83 -25.24
C ASP A 19 19.26 -12.77 -24.18
N TRP A 20 18.06 -12.19 -24.28
CA TRP A 20 17.57 -11.20 -23.34
C TRP A 20 17.33 -11.80 -21.94
N VAL A 21 16.71 -12.96 -21.83
CA VAL A 21 16.50 -13.65 -20.54
C VAL A 21 17.83 -13.97 -19.87
N LEU A 22 18.79 -14.48 -20.64
CA LEU A 22 20.13 -14.76 -20.12
C LEU A 22 20.82 -13.47 -19.66
N GLY A 23 20.72 -12.39 -20.42
CA GLY A 23 21.19 -11.06 -20.01
C GLY A 23 20.59 -10.62 -18.68
N CYS A 24 19.26 -10.70 -18.54
CA CYS A 24 18.55 -10.36 -17.32
C CYS A 24 19.04 -11.18 -16.09
N LEU A 25 19.30 -12.47 -16.27
CA LEU A 25 19.84 -13.32 -15.19
C LEU A 25 21.25 -12.91 -14.75
N HIS A 26 22.02 -12.25 -15.63
CA HIS A 26 23.33 -11.69 -15.30
C HIS A 26 23.26 -10.20 -14.90
N GLY A 27 22.05 -9.63 -14.76
CA GLY A 27 21.83 -8.23 -14.36
C GLY A 27 21.90 -7.22 -15.52
N ASP A 28 22.01 -7.68 -16.77
CA ASP A 28 21.93 -6.84 -17.95
C ASP A 28 20.49 -6.79 -18.47
N PHE A 29 19.77 -5.70 -18.12
CA PHE A 29 18.41 -5.44 -18.61
C PHE A 29 18.39 -4.62 -19.91
N GLY A 30 19.55 -4.40 -20.52
CA GLY A 30 19.70 -3.62 -21.75
C GLY A 30 19.71 -2.11 -21.50
N ILE A 31 19.53 -1.37 -22.62
CA ILE A 31 19.52 0.09 -22.65
C ILE A 31 18.12 0.65 -22.82
N SER A 32 17.91 1.86 -22.35
CA SER A 32 16.64 2.58 -22.50
C SER A 32 16.41 2.98 -23.96
N TYR A 33 15.26 2.64 -24.52
CA TYR A 33 14.88 3.06 -25.87
C TYR A 33 14.61 4.58 -25.96
N VAL A 34 14.22 5.21 -24.86
CA VAL A 34 13.97 6.66 -24.79
C VAL A 34 15.28 7.43 -24.65
N ASN A 35 16.24 6.89 -23.92
CA ASN A 35 17.56 7.51 -23.75
C ASN A 35 18.65 6.43 -23.80
N PRO A 36 19.23 6.19 -24.99
CA PRO A 36 20.23 5.14 -25.19
C PRO A 36 21.53 5.30 -24.36
N LYS A 37 21.74 6.47 -23.76
CA LYS A 37 22.89 6.71 -22.85
C LYS A 37 22.67 6.14 -21.45
N ARG A 38 21.48 5.62 -21.14
CA ARG A 38 21.14 5.08 -19.83
C ARG A 38 20.86 3.59 -19.90
N THR A 39 21.46 2.81 -19.00
CA THR A 39 21.11 1.40 -18.81
C THR A 39 19.81 1.30 -18.00
N VAL A 40 18.98 0.29 -18.30
CA VAL A 40 17.75 0.02 -17.56
C VAL A 40 18.05 -0.30 -16.11
N ALA A 41 19.10 -1.11 -15.84
CA ALA A 41 19.55 -1.41 -14.48
C ALA A 41 19.91 -0.14 -13.68
N GLY A 42 20.67 0.78 -14.30
CA GLY A 42 21.04 2.04 -13.67
C GLY A 42 19.84 2.92 -13.33
N GLU A 43 18.83 2.98 -14.22
CA GLU A 43 17.63 3.75 -13.99
C GLU A 43 16.74 3.14 -12.89
N LEU A 44 16.62 1.80 -12.88
CA LEU A 44 15.92 1.09 -11.81
C LEU A 44 16.58 1.34 -10.45
N LEU A 45 17.89 1.19 -10.35
CA LEU A 45 18.62 1.45 -9.09
C LEU A 45 18.50 2.90 -8.63
N ARG A 46 18.41 3.85 -9.55
CA ARG A 46 18.21 5.26 -9.25
C ARG A 46 16.84 5.57 -8.68
N CYS A 47 15.78 4.92 -9.23
CA CYS A 47 14.38 5.17 -8.82
C CYS A 47 13.94 4.31 -7.63
N LEU A 48 14.54 3.12 -7.47
CA LEU A 48 14.15 2.15 -6.45
C LEU A 48 14.15 2.70 -5.01
N PRO A 49 15.15 3.50 -4.56
CA PRO A 49 15.13 4.05 -3.19
C PRO A 49 13.92 4.94 -2.92
N ALA A 50 13.55 5.81 -3.86
CA ALA A 50 12.37 6.67 -3.72
C ALA A 50 11.07 5.86 -3.69
N THR A 51 10.96 4.85 -4.54
CA THR A 51 9.83 3.91 -4.56
C THR A 51 9.70 3.15 -3.25
N LEU A 52 10.80 2.59 -2.74
CA LEU A 52 10.79 1.87 -1.46
C LEU A 52 10.47 2.79 -0.27
N GLN A 53 10.98 4.01 -0.28
CA GLN A 53 10.68 5.00 0.73
C GLN A 53 9.19 5.39 0.72
N LEU A 54 8.62 5.62 -0.45
CA LEU A 54 7.20 5.92 -0.60
C LEU A 54 6.31 4.73 -0.19
N ALA A 55 6.63 3.53 -0.66
CA ALA A 55 5.89 2.32 -0.31
C ALA A 55 5.97 2.02 1.19
N GLY A 56 7.16 2.14 1.80
CA GLY A 56 7.38 1.92 3.22
C GLY A 56 6.63 2.92 4.09
N THR A 57 6.69 4.22 3.76
CA THR A 57 5.94 5.25 4.49
C THR A 57 4.43 5.07 4.34
N SER A 58 3.94 4.74 3.15
CA SER A 58 2.53 4.43 2.91
C SER A 58 2.08 3.23 3.73
N PHE A 59 2.87 2.15 3.76
CA PHE A 59 2.57 0.95 4.54
C PHE A 59 2.47 1.24 6.04
N VAL A 60 3.38 2.04 6.58
CA VAL A 60 3.32 2.46 8.00
C VAL A 60 2.05 3.26 8.28
N ILE A 61 1.69 4.22 7.41
CA ILE A 61 0.46 5.01 7.53
C ILE A 61 -0.76 4.07 7.51
N VAL A 62 -0.81 3.12 6.58
CA VAL A 62 -1.89 2.12 6.51
C VAL A 62 -2.00 1.36 7.82
N ALA A 63 -0.92 0.79 8.34
CA ALA A 63 -0.95 -0.01 9.56
C ALA A 63 -1.38 0.83 10.79
N VAL A 64 -0.78 2.01 10.95
CA VAL A 64 -1.03 2.91 12.10
C VAL A 64 -2.46 3.42 12.13
N LEU A 65 -3.08 3.67 10.98
CA LEU A 65 -4.46 4.18 10.92
C LEU A 65 -5.50 3.05 10.85
N SER A 66 -5.29 2.02 10.04
CA SER A 66 -6.34 1.01 9.84
C SER A 66 -6.53 0.11 11.05
N ILE A 67 -5.45 -0.23 11.79
CA ILE A 67 -5.57 -1.14 12.94
C ILE A 67 -6.42 -0.53 14.06
N PRO A 68 -6.13 0.67 14.60
CA PRO A 68 -6.94 1.24 15.66
C PRO A 68 -8.36 1.63 15.19
N ILE A 69 -8.50 2.15 13.97
CA ILE A 69 -9.83 2.50 13.44
C ILE A 69 -10.68 1.24 13.23
N GLY A 70 -10.15 0.20 12.61
CA GLY A 70 -10.85 -1.08 12.42
C GLY A 70 -11.21 -1.75 13.75
N PHE A 71 -10.31 -1.70 14.75
CA PHE A 71 -10.56 -2.15 16.12
C PHE A 71 -11.74 -1.40 16.73
N LEU A 72 -11.71 -0.06 16.71
CA LEU A 72 -12.79 0.77 17.27
C LEU A 72 -14.12 0.54 16.56
N CYS A 73 -14.12 0.38 15.24
CA CYS A 73 -15.33 0.04 14.47
C CYS A 73 -15.93 -1.30 14.89
N ALA A 74 -15.10 -2.28 15.25
CA ALA A 74 -15.59 -3.57 15.72
C ALA A 74 -16.12 -3.49 17.17
N VAL A 75 -15.42 -2.80 18.04
CA VAL A 75 -15.82 -2.62 19.46
C VAL A 75 -17.12 -1.83 19.57
N TYR A 76 -17.24 -0.75 18.81
CA TYR A 76 -18.43 0.12 18.77
C TYR A 76 -19.35 -0.22 17.59
N LYS A 77 -19.50 -1.52 17.30
CA LYS A 77 -20.35 -2.01 16.21
C LYS A 77 -21.71 -1.34 16.21
N ASP A 78 -22.13 -0.89 15.02
CA ASP A 78 -23.40 -0.21 14.73
C ASP A 78 -23.62 1.13 15.49
N GLY A 79 -22.61 1.58 16.26
CA GLY A 79 -22.57 2.91 16.84
C GLY A 79 -22.32 4.01 15.82
N TRP A 80 -22.39 5.26 16.25
CA TRP A 80 -22.19 6.43 15.39
C TRP A 80 -20.79 6.43 14.73
N PHE A 81 -19.75 6.05 15.49
CA PHE A 81 -18.38 5.99 14.99
C PHE A 81 -18.25 4.97 13.83
N ASP A 82 -18.77 3.75 14.05
CA ASP A 82 -18.75 2.70 13.03
C ASP A 82 -19.54 3.11 11.78
N LYS A 83 -20.68 3.76 11.93
CA LYS A 83 -21.49 4.25 10.81
C LYS A 83 -20.77 5.32 10.00
N ILE A 84 -20.13 6.30 10.66
CA ILE A 84 -19.34 7.34 9.98
C ILE A 84 -18.15 6.72 9.26
N MET A 85 -17.38 5.86 9.93
CA MET A 85 -16.22 5.21 9.31
C MET A 85 -16.61 4.34 8.12
N ARG A 86 -17.71 3.60 8.17
CA ARG A 86 -18.23 2.85 7.01
C ARG A 86 -18.62 3.76 5.85
N GLY A 87 -19.23 4.90 6.15
CA GLY A 87 -19.53 5.92 5.14
C GLY A 87 -18.28 6.48 4.47
N LEU A 88 -17.27 6.85 5.26
CA LEU A 88 -15.97 7.32 4.76
C LEU A 88 -15.26 6.26 3.92
N VAL A 89 -15.21 5.02 4.42
CA VAL A 89 -14.64 3.87 3.68
C VAL A 89 -15.37 3.66 2.35
N PHE A 90 -16.69 3.78 2.32
CA PHE A 90 -17.46 3.67 1.08
C PHE A 90 -17.08 4.77 0.09
N VAL A 91 -17.06 6.04 0.53
CA VAL A 91 -16.68 7.18 -0.30
C VAL A 91 -15.26 7.03 -0.84
N THR A 92 -14.30 6.76 0.01
CA THR A 92 -12.88 6.63 -0.39
C THR A 92 -12.62 5.43 -1.31
N THR A 93 -13.40 4.36 -1.20
CA THR A 93 -13.29 3.21 -2.11
C THR A 93 -13.88 3.51 -3.50
N ALA A 94 -14.87 4.39 -3.57
CA ALA A 94 -15.49 4.79 -4.83
C ALA A 94 -14.68 5.84 -5.61
N MET A 95 -13.72 6.52 -4.96
CA MET A 95 -12.94 7.59 -5.57
C MET A 95 -11.64 7.05 -6.17
N PRO A 96 -11.27 7.43 -7.41
CA PRO A 96 -9.96 7.09 -7.96
C PRO A 96 -8.83 7.71 -7.12
N ALA A 97 -7.77 6.94 -6.85
CA ALA A 97 -6.66 7.39 -6.00
C ALA A 97 -6.00 8.68 -6.50
N TYR A 98 -5.80 8.82 -7.81
CA TYR A 98 -5.22 10.02 -8.41
C TYR A 98 -6.09 11.27 -8.16
N TRP A 99 -7.41 11.12 -8.20
CA TRP A 99 -8.34 12.25 -7.94
C TRP A 99 -8.24 12.73 -6.49
N VAL A 100 -8.17 11.79 -5.54
CA VAL A 100 -7.92 12.11 -4.13
C VAL A 100 -6.58 12.81 -3.96
N GLY A 101 -5.53 12.33 -4.64
CA GLY A 101 -4.21 12.97 -4.65
C GLY A 101 -4.26 14.42 -5.14
N LEU A 102 -4.99 14.68 -6.22
CA LEU A 102 -5.18 16.05 -6.76
C LEU A 102 -5.91 16.96 -5.76
N LEU A 103 -6.96 16.45 -5.10
CA LEU A 103 -7.69 17.22 -4.08
C LEU A 103 -6.83 17.54 -2.87
N LEU A 104 -6.03 16.57 -2.41
CA LEU A 104 -5.09 16.78 -1.30
C LEU A 104 -4.00 17.78 -1.68
N MET A 105 -3.44 17.65 -2.87
CA MET A 105 -2.45 18.60 -3.39
C MET A 105 -3.04 20.01 -3.48
N TRP A 106 -4.22 20.16 -4.06
CA TRP A 106 -4.88 21.46 -4.17
C TRP A 106 -5.25 22.04 -2.81
N GLY A 107 -5.90 21.24 -1.92
CA GLY A 107 -6.36 21.71 -0.62
C GLY A 107 -5.23 21.99 0.36
N ILE A 108 -4.35 21.02 0.59
CA ILE A 108 -3.29 21.10 1.62
C ILE A 108 -2.06 21.80 1.07
N GLY A 109 -1.69 21.49 -0.19
CA GLY A 109 -0.48 22.03 -0.80
C GLY A 109 -0.65 23.47 -1.31
N VAL A 110 -1.69 23.72 -2.13
CA VAL A 110 -1.88 25.02 -2.80
C VAL A 110 -2.67 25.99 -1.93
N LYS A 111 -3.87 25.61 -1.44
CA LYS A 111 -4.72 26.53 -0.65
C LYS A 111 -4.17 26.83 0.72
N LEU A 112 -3.78 25.80 1.47
CA LEU A 112 -3.31 25.94 2.85
C LEU A 112 -1.80 26.19 2.92
N ASN A 113 -1.07 25.88 1.87
CA ASN A 113 0.41 25.97 1.79
C ASN A 113 1.12 25.29 2.99
N TRP A 114 0.55 24.20 3.50
CA TRP A 114 1.10 23.46 4.62
C TRP A 114 2.18 22.47 4.21
N LEU A 115 2.03 21.86 3.03
CA LEU A 115 2.93 20.83 2.53
C LEU A 115 3.37 21.17 1.10
N PRO A 116 4.64 20.86 0.75
CA PRO A 116 5.15 21.09 -0.60
C PRO A 116 4.43 20.19 -1.61
N THR A 117 4.15 20.74 -2.78
CA THR A 117 3.52 20.03 -3.90
C THR A 117 4.53 19.49 -4.91
N ASN A 118 5.75 20.00 -4.91
CA ASN A 118 6.81 19.64 -5.84
C ASN A 118 8.13 19.42 -5.10
N GLY A 119 9.03 18.64 -5.72
CA GLY A 119 10.37 18.37 -5.22
C GLY A 119 10.49 17.09 -4.42
N ASN A 120 11.71 16.81 -3.99
CA ASN A 120 12.08 15.67 -3.16
C ASN A 120 13.17 16.10 -2.16
N GLY A 121 13.54 15.23 -1.25
CA GLY A 121 14.68 15.45 -0.36
C GLY A 121 14.33 15.78 1.08
N THR A 122 13.07 16.06 1.42
CA THR A 122 12.64 16.19 2.81
C THR A 122 11.44 15.29 3.10
N TRP A 123 11.28 14.86 4.36
CA TRP A 123 10.14 14.05 4.79
C TRP A 123 8.77 14.70 4.50
N ARG A 124 8.71 16.03 4.43
CA ARG A 124 7.48 16.77 4.12
C ARG A 124 6.95 16.48 2.70
N HIS A 125 7.85 16.23 1.74
CA HIS A 125 7.49 15.89 0.36
C HIS A 125 6.86 14.49 0.25
N LEU A 126 7.10 13.61 1.24
CA LEU A 126 6.56 12.25 1.26
C LEU A 126 5.13 12.18 1.82
N ILE A 127 4.70 13.15 2.62
CA ILE A 127 3.41 13.08 3.33
C ILE A 127 2.24 12.97 2.36
N LEU A 128 2.11 13.91 1.43
CA LEU A 128 0.98 13.94 0.49
C LEU A 128 0.92 12.68 -0.39
N PRO A 129 2.00 12.28 -1.10
CA PRO A 129 1.97 11.10 -1.93
C PRO A 129 1.77 9.81 -1.11
N SER A 130 2.44 9.69 0.06
CA SER A 130 2.26 8.51 0.92
C SER A 130 0.82 8.38 1.43
N PHE A 131 0.21 9.48 1.84
CA PHE A 131 -1.18 9.48 2.30
C PHE A 131 -2.16 9.16 1.16
N THR A 132 -1.90 9.70 -0.03
CA THR A 132 -2.70 9.40 -1.24
C THR A 132 -2.69 7.91 -1.56
N VAL A 133 -1.50 7.29 -1.62
CA VAL A 133 -1.35 5.86 -1.84
C VAL A 133 -2.00 5.06 -0.71
N ALA A 134 -1.77 5.46 0.54
CA ALA A 134 -2.26 4.77 1.72
C ALA A 134 -3.80 4.75 1.82
N LEU A 135 -4.49 5.79 1.35
CA LEU A 135 -5.93 5.98 1.59
C LEU A 135 -6.79 4.83 1.05
N SER A 136 -6.47 4.32 -0.14
CA SER A 136 -7.17 3.18 -0.74
C SER A 136 -7.00 1.90 0.09
N TYR A 137 -5.80 1.68 0.61
CA TYR A 137 -5.49 0.53 1.46
C TYR A 137 -6.08 0.65 2.85
N ILE A 138 -6.05 1.85 3.46
CA ILE A 138 -6.67 2.14 4.77
C ILE A 138 -8.12 1.69 4.78
N SER A 139 -8.89 2.08 3.75
CA SER A 139 -10.31 1.72 3.63
C SER A 139 -10.52 0.22 3.56
N THR A 140 -9.69 -0.49 2.81
CA THR A 140 -9.73 -1.95 2.69
C THR A 140 -9.42 -2.63 4.03
N TYR A 141 -8.37 -2.17 4.72
CA TYR A 141 -7.95 -2.80 5.99
C TYR A 141 -8.84 -2.45 7.16
N ILE A 142 -9.41 -1.25 7.24
CA ILE A 142 -10.43 -0.94 8.25
C ILE A 142 -11.57 -1.95 8.16
N ARG A 143 -12.08 -2.21 6.95
CA ARG A 143 -13.16 -3.17 6.73
C ARG A 143 -12.74 -4.61 7.06
N LEU A 144 -11.54 -5.01 6.64
CA LEU A 144 -11.01 -6.34 6.90
C LEU A 144 -10.84 -6.60 8.40
N ILE A 145 -10.19 -5.69 9.12
CA ILE A 145 -9.95 -5.81 10.56
C ILE A 145 -11.27 -5.84 11.32
N ARG A 146 -12.18 -4.91 11.01
CA ARG A 146 -13.51 -4.88 11.61
C ARG A 146 -14.25 -6.22 11.42
N ASN A 147 -14.30 -6.74 10.21
CA ASN A 147 -15.02 -7.98 9.92
C ASN A 147 -14.40 -9.19 10.63
N ASN A 148 -13.06 -9.32 10.56
CA ASN A 148 -12.37 -10.40 11.26
C ASN A 148 -12.55 -10.34 12.77
N MET A 149 -12.56 -9.15 13.37
CA MET A 149 -12.83 -9.01 14.80
C MET A 149 -14.25 -9.40 15.15
N LEU A 150 -15.24 -8.97 14.36
CA LEU A 150 -16.66 -9.33 14.60
C LEU A 150 -16.90 -10.83 14.46
N GLU A 151 -16.17 -11.50 13.57
CA GLU A 151 -16.23 -12.96 13.42
C GLU A 151 -15.56 -13.65 14.61
N ASN A 152 -14.38 -13.19 15.02
CA ASN A 152 -13.65 -13.72 16.17
C ASN A 152 -14.42 -13.51 17.50
N MET A 153 -15.19 -12.44 17.64
CA MET A 153 -16.04 -12.20 18.82
C MET A 153 -17.10 -13.28 19.05
N LYS A 154 -17.46 -14.04 18.01
CA LYS A 154 -18.48 -15.10 18.08
C LYS A 154 -17.90 -16.50 18.36
N GLN A 155 -16.59 -16.63 18.46
CA GLN A 155 -15.90 -17.90 18.64
C GLN A 155 -15.98 -18.42 20.07
N ASP A 156 -15.95 -19.74 20.22
CA ASP A 156 -16.09 -20.43 21.52
C ASP A 156 -15.01 -20.04 22.53
N TYR A 157 -13.80 -19.73 22.08
CA TYR A 157 -12.74 -19.31 23.00
C TYR A 157 -13.04 -17.95 23.67
N VAL A 158 -13.85 -17.09 23.04
CA VAL A 158 -14.31 -15.83 23.63
C VAL A 158 -15.36 -16.10 24.71
N LEU A 159 -16.30 -17.01 24.42
CA LEU A 159 -17.26 -17.45 25.40
C LEU A 159 -16.55 -18.05 26.61
N TYR A 160 -15.59 -18.96 26.41
CA TYR A 160 -14.79 -19.55 27.46
C TYR A 160 -14.02 -18.52 28.30
N ALA A 161 -13.43 -17.49 27.64
CA ALA A 161 -12.73 -16.40 28.33
C ALA A 161 -13.69 -15.58 29.23
N ASN A 162 -14.92 -15.33 28.76
CA ASN A 162 -15.96 -14.65 29.52
C ASN A 162 -16.39 -15.47 30.75
N VAL A 163 -16.62 -16.77 30.58
CA VAL A 163 -17.02 -17.69 31.70
C VAL A 163 -15.93 -17.76 32.77
N ARG A 164 -14.64 -17.65 32.37
CA ARG A 164 -13.51 -17.57 33.31
C ARG A 164 -13.39 -16.21 34.02
N GLY A 165 -14.24 -15.23 33.74
CA GLY A 165 -14.23 -13.94 34.39
C GLY A 165 -13.10 -13.02 33.94
N LEU A 166 -12.52 -13.24 32.76
CA LEU A 166 -11.47 -12.34 32.25
C LEU A 166 -12.05 -10.95 31.95
N PRO A 167 -11.31 -9.87 32.25
CA PRO A 167 -11.78 -8.53 31.97
C PRO A 167 -11.96 -8.29 30.48
N GLN A 168 -13.05 -7.63 30.07
CA GLN A 168 -13.43 -7.39 28.68
C GLN A 168 -12.29 -6.77 27.83
N LYS A 169 -11.52 -5.85 28.40
CA LYS A 169 -10.36 -5.25 27.74
C LYS A 169 -9.30 -6.30 27.39
N ALA A 170 -9.04 -7.25 28.26
CA ALA A 170 -8.09 -8.33 27.98
C ALA A 170 -8.62 -9.28 26.89
N ILE A 171 -9.91 -9.60 26.91
CA ILE A 171 -10.55 -10.42 25.88
C ILE A 171 -10.44 -9.73 24.52
N LEU A 172 -10.79 -8.45 24.42
CA LEU A 172 -10.74 -7.68 23.19
C LEU A 172 -9.33 -7.57 22.60
N VAL A 173 -8.34 -7.21 23.42
CA VAL A 173 -6.97 -6.91 22.92
C VAL A 173 -6.13 -8.19 22.80
N LYS A 174 -6.11 -9.04 23.85
CA LYS A 174 -5.20 -10.20 23.88
C LYS A 174 -5.73 -11.43 23.14
N HIS A 175 -7.04 -11.57 23.04
CA HIS A 175 -7.65 -12.73 22.40
C HIS A 175 -8.24 -12.39 21.04
N ILE A 176 -9.18 -11.45 20.98
CA ILE A 176 -9.90 -11.16 19.72
C ILE A 176 -9.00 -10.44 18.72
N LEU A 177 -8.42 -9.29 19.10
CA LEU A 177 -7.57 -8.53 18.18
C LEU A 177 -6.38 -9.36 17.71
N LYS A 178 -5.67 -10.01 18.64
CA LYS A 178 -4.51 -10.84 18.31
C LYS A 178 -4.85 -11.92 17.28
N ASN A 179 -5.93 -12.65 17.46
CA ASN A 179 -6.34 -13.70 16.52
C ASN A 179 -6.81 -13.12 15.19
N SER A 180 -7.54 -12.00 15.21
CA SER A 180 -7.99 -11.31 14.00
C SER A 180 -6.83 -10.75 13.15
N MET A 181 -5.71 -10.41 13.79
CA MET A 181 -4.55 -9.85 13.09
C MET A 181 -3.80 -10.85 12.22
N HIS A 182 -3.93 -12.17 12.40
CA HIS A 182 -3.26 -13.16 11.56
C HIS A 182 -3.61 -12.97 10.08
N THR A 183 -4.89 -12.97 9.75
CA THR A 183 -5.37 -12.76 8.38
C THR A 183 -4.99 -11.36 7.86
N CYS A 184 -5.06 -10.35 8.73
CA CYS A 184 -4.74 -8.98 8.36
C CYS A 184 -3.25 -8.80 8.03
N ILE A 185 -2.34 -9.39 8.82
CA ILE A 185 -0.89 -9.32 8.58
C ILE A 185 -0.53 -10.01 7.27
N VAL A 186 -1.11 -11.18 6.99
CA VAL A 186 -0.90 -11.88 5.70
C VAL A 186 -1.37 -11.00 4.54
N ALA A 187 -2.59 -10.45 4.63
CA ALA A 187 -3.14 -9.57 3.60
C ALA A 187 -2.28 -8.30 3.40
N MET A 188 -1.81 -7.68 4.50
CA MET A 188 -0.90 -6.54 4.45
C MET A 188 0.43 -6.89 3.78
N GLY A 189 1.01 -8.06 4.11
CA GLY A 189 2.22 -8.55 3.47
C GLY A 189 2.05 -8.73 1.96
N MET A 190 0.93 -9.29 1.53
CA MET A 190 0.60 -9.46 0.10
C MET A 190 0.38 -8.12 -0.64
N SER A 191 0.12 -7.03 0.07
CA SER A 191 -0.01 -5.70 -0.55
C SER A 191 1.33 -4.99 -0.76
N ILE A 192 2.42 -5.45 -0.17
CA ILE A 192 3.74 -4.82 -0.33
C ILE A 192 4.19 -4.76 -1.79
N PRO A 193 4.13 -5.87 -2.58
CA PRO A 193 4.45 -5.80 -4.01
C PRO A 193 3.56 -4.83 -4.78
N GLN A 194 2.27 -4.76 -4.42
CA GLN A 194 1.32 -3.84 -5.06
C GLN A 194 1.62 -2.37 -4.71
N LEU A 195 2.01 -2.08 -3.47
CA LEU A 195 2.47 -0.75 -3.07
C LEU A 195 3.71 -0.33 -3.83
N ILE A 196 4.68 -1.23 -4.03
CA ILE A 196 5.89 -0.95 -4.79
C ILE A 196 5.56 -0.71 -6.27
N SER A 197 4.72 -1.53 -6.89
CA SER A 197 4.35 -1.37 -8.30
C SER A 197 3.41 -0.18 -8.53
N GLY A 198 2.51 0.11 -7.60
CA GLY A 198 1.56 1.22 -7.68
C GLY A 198 2.18 2.61 -7.54
N THR A 199 3.42 2.72 -7.07
CA THR A 199 4.15 4.00 -6.97
C THR A 199 4.80 4.41 -8.29
N ILE A 200 4.67 3.61 -9.35
CA ILE A 200 5.24 3.90 -10.68
C ILE A 200 4.29 4.82 -11.51
N VAL A 201 3.10 5.09 -11.02
CA VAL A 201 2.07 5.90 -11.71
C VAL A 201 2.22 7.40 -11.44
#